data_a2c8a85b61bbe46b6a94cdd5b474d86d
#
_entry.id   a2c8a85b61bbe46b6a94cdd5b474d86d
#
_cell.length_a   1.000
_cell.length_b   1.000
_cell.length_c   1.000
_cell.angle_alpha   90.00
_cell.angle_beta   90.00
_cell.angle_gamma   90.00
#
_symmetry.space_group_name_H-M   'P 1'
#
loop_
_entity.id
_entity.type
_entity.pdbx_description
1 polymer ?
#
loop_
_entity_poly.entity_id
_entity_poly.type
_entity_poly.pdbx_seq_one_letter_code
_entity_poly.pdbx_strand_id
1 'polypeptide(L)'
;MLITLAIIVDLLIILFSLKYAWWYPKANMKKTRIMMYHMISYQLAKGKKSGLRVTPEMFEKQLKYFKDNGWKFIKMSELKNHENENKVVAITFDDGYLDNYFQALPLLKKYDACATLYLVIDRHHNDWSVKKNPKHNTGVLANEEKLSDDNIKEMLDSGVFELGGHTITHPYLPNTPIEDKKYEMIECKNILETTFDTKVSSFAYPFGIYNTEDVEIIENSSFESAVTTDEGVANSNTPFKLKRIKASGKDNFFAFKLRVKKGFRGFI
;
A
#
# COMPACT_ATOMS: atom_id res chain seq x y z
N MET A 1 20.22 28.19 33.40
CA MET A 1 20.88 27.54 32.25
C MET A 1 20.77 25.99 32.30
N LEU A 2 21.23 25.27 33.32
CA LEU A 2 21.14 23.82 33.43
C LEU A 2 19.71 23.31 33.46
N ILE A 3 18.80 23.90 34.21
CA ILE A 3 17.38 23.52 34.28
C ILE A 3 16.68 23.69 32.90
N THR A 4 16.96 24.81 32.21
CA THR A 4 16.40 25.06 30.89
C THR A 4 16.89 24.02 29.86
N LEU A 5 18.17 23.64 29.93
CA LEU A 5 18.75 22.59 29.06
C LEU A 5 18.10 21.22 29.35
N ALA A 6 17.91 20.86 30.62
CA ALA A 6 17.24 19.63 31.01
C ALA A 6 15.80 19.56 30.45
N ILE A 7 15.01 20.62 30.59
CA ILE A 7 13.64 20.68 30.04
C ILE A 7 13.64 20.51 28.52
N ILE A 8 14.58 21.12 27.79
CA ILE A 8 14.69 20.96 26.34
C ILE A 8 15.00 19.52 25.97
N VAL A 9 15.92 18.87 26.66
CA VAL A 9 16.28 17.46 26.44
C VAL A 9 15.08 16.55 26.68
N ASP A 10 14.34 16.74 27.78
CA ASP A 10 13.15 15.96 28.09
C ASP A 10 12.06 16.13 27.03
N LEU A 11 11.82 17.34 26.55
CA LEU A 11 10.88 17.60 25.46
C LEU A 11 11.30 16.89 24.16
N LEU A 12 12.59 16.90 23.81
CA LEU A 12 13.11 16.19 22.65
C LEU A 12 12.93 14.66 22.78
N ILE A 13 13.18 14.11 23.95
CA ILE A 13 12.98 12.69 24.24
C ILE A 13 11.49 12.32 24.12
N ILE A 14 10.59 13.14 24.65
CA ILE A 14 9.14 12.95 24.55
C ILE A 14 8.71 12.99 23.08
N LEU A 15 9.11 14.01 22.33
CA LEU A 15 8.78 14.15 20.91
C LEU A 15 9.32 12.97 20.08
N PHE A 16 10.56 12.55 20.35
CA PHE A 16 11.15 11.37 19.72
C PHE A 16 10.34 10.10 20.06
N SER A 17 9.97 9.94 21.33
CA SER A 17 9.20 8.79 21.81
C SER A 17 7.79 8.75 21.20
N LEU A 18 7.11 9.87 21.09
CA LEU A 18 5.81 9.96 20.41
C LEU A 18 5.93 9.65 18.90
N LYS A 19 6.95 10.22 18.26
CA LYS A 19 7.18 10.05 16.81
C LYS A 19 7.51 8.62 16.43
N TYR A 20 8.28 7.92 17.24
CA TYR A 20 8.77 6.58 16.89
C TYR A 20 8.17 5.46 17.74
N ALA A 21 7.51 5.78 18.84
CA ALA A 21 6.96 4.79 19.79
C ALA A 21 7.89 3.58 20.01
N TRP A 22 9.23 3.83 20.12
CA TRP A 22 10.27 2.80 20.10
C TRP A 22 10.12 1.78 21.21
N TRP A 23 9.49 2.16 22.30
CA TRP A 23 9.15 1.35 23.47
C TRP A 23 7.89 0.51 23.29
N TYR A 24 7.08 0.77 22.25
CA TYR A 24 5.82 0.05 22.03
C TYR A 24 6.07 -1.43 21.69
N PRO A 25 5.21 -2.37 22.16
CA PRO A 25 5.37 -3.79 21.93
C PRO A 25 5.48 -4.15 20.44
N LYS A 26 6.22 -5.21 20.17
CA LYS A 26 6.30 -5.79 18.82
C LYS A 26 4.97 -6.44 18.47
N ALA A 27 4.50 -6.25 17.27
CA ALA A 27 3.37 -7.00 16.75
C ALA A 27 3.73 -8.50 16.59
N ASN A 28 2.75 -9.36 16.76
CA ASN A 28 2.92 -10.80 16.62
C ASN A 28 3.51 -11.13 15.24
N MET A 29 4.59 -11.91 15.21
CA MET A 29 5.30 -12.28 13.99
C MET A 29 4.51 -13.23 13.07
N LYS A 30 3.48 -13.88 13.60
CA LYS A 30 2.54 -14.71 12.83
C LYS A 30 1.48 -13.89 12.07
N LYS A 31 1.40 -12.59 12.30
CA LYS A 31 0.51 -11.69 11.55
C LYS A 31 1.24 -11.17 10.32
N THR A 32 0.68 -11.35 9.15
CA THR A 32 1.25 -10.91 7.88
C THR A 32 1.46 -9.39 7.88
N ARG A 33 2.60 -8.94 7.37
CA ARG A 33 2.88 -7.53 7.07
C ARG A 33 2.46 -7.24 5.65
N ILE A 34 1.38 -6.50 5.47
CA ILE A 34 0.97 -6.03 4.14
C ILE A 34 1.55 -4.63 3.97
N MET A 35 2.54 -4.50 3.12
CA MET A 35 3.22 -3.24 2.85
C MET A 35 2.50 -2.48 1.74
N MET A 36 2.15 -1.23 1.99
CA MET A 36 1.46 -0.36 1.04
C MET A 36 2.43 0.64 0.41
N TYR A 37 2.67 0.51 -0.87
CA TYR A 37 3.44 1.42 -1.73
C TYR A 37 2.52 2.05 -2.78
N HIS A 38 3.02 3.11 -3.43
CA HIS A 38 2.41 3.71 -4.62
C HIS A 38 3.51 3.88 -5.68
N MET A 39 4.42 4.83 -5.51
CA MET A 39 5.50 5.13 -6.46
C MET A 39 6.86 4.72 -5.94
N ILE A 40 7.67 4.12 -6.81
CA ILE A 40 9.09 3.89 -6.59
C ILE A 40 9.88 4.86 -7.46
N SER A 41 9.97 6.08 -6.98
CA SER A 41 10.57 7.20 -7.73
C SER A 41 11.23 8.22 -6.83
N TYR A 42 12.09 9.05 -7.42
CA TYR A 42 12.73 10.12 -6.69
C TYR A 42 11.75 11.23 -6.29
N GLN A 43 12.04 11.89 -5.19
CA GLN A 43 11.27 13.05 -4.75
C GLN A 43 11.40 14.18 -5.77
N LEU A 44 10.33 14.95 -5.99
CA LEU A 44 10.38 16.10 -6.85
C LEU A 44 11.35 17.15 -6.29
N ALA A 45 12.15 17.77 -7.15
CA ALA A 45 13.24 18.69 -6.76
C ALA A 45 12.76 19.95 -6.01
N LYS A 46 11.49 20.34 -6.17
CA LYS A 46 10.88 21.48 -5.50
C LYS A 46 9.68 21.03 -4.66
N GLY A 47 9.74 21.19 -3.34
CA GLY A 47 8.58 20.97 -2.47
C GLY A 47 8.83 20.06 -1.28
N LYS A 48 7.77 19.80 -0.52
CA LYS A 48 7.77 18.87 0.62
C LYS A 48 7.90 17.44 0.12
N LYS A 49 8.71 16.61 0.81
CA LYS A 49 8.80 15.18 0.52
C LYS A 49 7.41 14.55 0.45
N SER A 50 7.12 13.88 -0.64
CA SER A 50 5.89 13.11 -0.81
C SER A 50 5.95 11.83 0.01
N GLY A 51 4.86 11.51 0.69
CA GLY A 51 4.70 10.20 1.36
C GLY A 51 4.48 9.05 0.38
N LEU A 52 4.04 9.34 -0.84
CA LEU A 52 3.73 8.34 -1.85
C LEU A 52 4.97 7.87 -2.64
N ARG A 53 6.09 8.61 -2.59
CA ARG A 53 7.30 8.32 -3.36
C ARG A 53 8.39 7.74 -2.47
N VAL A 54 8.65 6.45 -2.59
CA VAL A 54 9.81 5.78 -1.99
C VAL A 54 10.91 5.72 -3.05
N THR A 55 12.14 6.13 -2.72
CA THR A 55 13.21 6.07 -3.72
C THR A 55 13.62 4.64 -4.04
N PRO A 56 14.11 4.36 -5.27
CA PRO A 56 14.55 3.01 -5.64
C PRO A 56 15.56 2.41 -4.66
N GLU A 57 16.54 3.19 -4.18
CA GLU A 57 17.55 2.74 -3.23
C GLU A 57 16.93 2.41 -1.85
N MET A 58 15.91 3.19 -1.42
CA MET A 58 15.21 2.89 -0.17
C MET A 58 14.37 1.63 -0.32
N PHE A 59 13.68 1.46 -1.43
CA PHE A 59 12.88 0.27 -1.71
C PHE A 59 13.79 -0.98 -1.78
N GLU A 60 14.90 -0.90 -2.49
CA GLU A 60 15.89 -1.98 -2.52
C GLU A 60 16.38 -2.34 -1.11
N LYS A 61 16.72 -1.35 -0.29
CA LYS A 61 17.15 -1.56 1.09
C LYS A 61 16.06 -2.22 1.95
N GLN A 62 14.79 -1.93 1.66
CA GLN A 62 13.65 -2.55 2.34
C GLN A 62 13.47 -4.00 1.92
N LEU A 63 13.55 -4.32 0.62
CA LEU A 63 13.50 -5.69 0.11
C LEU A 63 14.65 -6.53 0.67
N LYS A 64 15.88 -5.97 0.63
CA LYS A 64 17.05 -6.61 1.23
C LYS A 64 16.84 -6.91 2.71
N TYR A 65 16.28 -5.98 3.47
CA TYR A 65 15.97 -6.19 4.89
C TYR A 65 15.03 -7.38 5.10
N PHE A 66 13.97 -7.51 4.31
CA PHE A 66 13.06 -8.64 4.41
C PHE A 66 13.79 -9.96 4.08
N LYS A 67 14.53 -10.01 2.97
CA LYS A 67 15.30 -11.20 2.55
C LYS A 67 16.31 -11.63 3.60
N ASP A 68 17.16 -10.71 4.06
CA ASP A 68 18.24 -10.99 5.03
C ASP A 68 17.70 -11.44 6.40
N ASN A 69 16.48 -11.04 6.76
CA ASN A 69 15.85 -11.42 8.02
C ASN A 69 14.88 -12.61 7.90
N GLY A 70 14.90 -13.32 6.76
CA GLY A 70 14.15 -14.54 6.54
C GLY A 70 12.64 -14.33 6.48
N TRP A 71 12.19 -13.20 5.89
CA TRP A 71 10.79 -12.97 5.57
C TRP A 71 10.42 -13.67 4.27
N LYS A 72 9.25 -14.29 4.26
CA LYS A 72 8.67 -14.92 3.08
C LYS A 72 7.80 -13.90 2.35
N PHE A 73 8.11 -13.63 1.09
CA PHE A 73 7.27 -12.82 0.22
C PHE A 73 6.10 -13.66 -0.30
N ILE A 74 4.92 -13.09 -0.28
CA ILE A 74 3.70 -13.69 -0.81
C ILE A 74 2.90 -12.67 -1.61
N LYS A 75 2.06 -13.15 -2.52
CA LYS A 75 0.99 -12.38 -3.15
C LYS A 75 -0.24 -12.35 -2.24
N MET A 76 -1.16 -11.39 -2.43
CA MET A 76 -2.37 -11.32 -1.61
C MET A 76 -3.31 -12.51 -1.82
N SER A 77 -3.31 -13.12 -3.02
CA SER A 77 -4.03 -14.36 -3.29
C SER A 77 -3.57 -15.55 -2.44
N GLU A 78 -2.34 -15.50 -1.94
CA GLU A 78 -1.75 -16.57 -1.13
C GLU A 78 -1.95 -16.35 0.39
N LEU A 79 -2.52 -15.19 0.79
CA LEU A 79 -2.61 -14.78 2.19
C LEU A 79 -3.21 -15.86 3.11
N LYS A 80 -4.28 -16.51 2.65
CA LYS A 80 -4.99 -17.56 3.39
C LYS A 80 -4.12 -18.80 3.61
N ASN A 81 -3.27 -19.14 2.65
CA ASN A 81 -2.39 -20.32 2.71
C ASN A 81 -1.24 -20.13 3.71
N HIS A 82 -0.93 -18.88 4.07
CA HIS A 82 0.18 -18.51 4.96
C HIS A 82 -0.29 -17.93 6.30
N GLU A 83 -1.56 -18.17 6.66
CA GLU A 83 -2.05 -17.81 7.99
C GLU A 83 -1.24 -18.50 9.09
N ASN A 84 -0.87 -17.70 10.10
CA ASN A 84 -0.08 -18.16 11.25
C ASN A 84 1.38 -18.58 10.96
N GLU A 85 1.88 -18.42 9.74
CA GLU A 85 3.31 -18.53 9.49
C GLU A 85 4.05 -17.29 10.04
N ASN A 86 5.28 -17.53 10.50
CA ASN A 86 6.13 -16.45 11.00
C ASN A 86 6.78 -15.69 9.84
N LYS A 87 6.87 -14.34 9.98
CA LYS A 87 7.62 -13.49 9.06
C LYS A 87 7.14 -13.58 7.61
N VAL A 88 5.84 -13.43 7.41
CA VAL A 88 5.22 -13.33 6.08
C VAL A 88 5.00 -11.86 5.74
N VAL A 89 5.36 -11.47 4.52
CA VAL A 89 5.18 -10.12 3.98
C VAL A 89 4.57 -10.15 2.60
N ALA A 90 3.51 -9.37 2.39
CA ALA A 90 2.93 -9.05 1.10
C ALA A 90 3.33 -7.62 0.71
N ILE A 91 3.89 -7.45 -0.48
CA ILE A 91 4.17 -6.13 -1.05
C ILE A 91 2.98 -5.74 -1.92
N THR A 92 2.40 -4.56 -1.68
CA THR A 92 1.28 -4.07 -2.48
C THR A 92 1.58 -2.68 -3.05
N PHE A 93 1.13 -2.45 -4.28
CA PHE A 93 1.20 -1.16 -4.96
C PHE A 93 -0.19 -0.72 -5.33
N ASP A 94 -0.52 0.54 -5.10
CA ASP A 94 -1.81 1.11 -5.45
C ASP A 94 -1.68 2.02 -6.69
N ASP A 95 -2.80 2.24 -7.39
CA ASP A 95 -3.02 3.22 -8.45
C ASP A 95 -2.48 2.85 -9.86
N GLY A 96 -1.42 2.08 -9.98
CA GLY A 96 -0.85 1.70 -11.28
C GLY A 96 0.10 2.73 -11.90
N TYR A 97 1.04 3.27 -11.13
CA TYR A 97 2.10 4.18 -11.62
C TYR A 97 3.14 3.45 -12.47
N LEU A 98 3.61 4.11 -13.55
CA LEU A 98 4.56 3.53 -14.51
C LEU A 98 5.90 3.13 -13.89
N ASP A 99 6.33 3.81 -12.82
CA ASP A 99 7.56 3.49 -12.10
C ASP A 99 7.54 2.11 -11.44
N ASN A 100 6.35 1.51 -11.25
CA ASN A 100 6.24 0.14 -10.76
C ASN A 100 6.79 -0.88 -11.77
N TYR A 101 6.69 -0.59 -13.06
CA TYR A 101 7.31 -1.41 -14.11
C TYR A 101 8.83 -1.18 -14.20
N PHE A 102 9.26 0.08 -14.33
CA PHE A 102 10.67 0.38 -14.59
C PHE A 102 11.58 0.26 -13.37
N GLN A 103 11.06 0.52 -12.17
CA GLN A 103 11.86 0.56 -10.94
C GLN A 103 11.54 -0.60 -9.99
N ALA A 104 10.25 -0.87 -9.72
CA ALA A 104 9.90 -1.90 -8.74
C ALA A 104 10.09 -3.31 -9.28
N LEU A 105 9.65 -3.62 -10.49
CA LEU A 105 9.73 -4.97 -11.08
C LEU A 105 11.17 -5.53 -11.11
N PRO A 106 12.20 -4.79 -11.60
CA PRO A 106 13.58 -5.30 -11.58
C PRO A 106 14.10 -5.57 -10.16
N LEU A 107 13.75 -4.73 -9.20
CA LEU A 107 14.17 -4.90 -7.81
C LEU A 107 13.46 -6.09 -7.15
N LEU A 108 12.16 -6.28 -7.41
CA LEU A 108 11.43 -7.45 -6.93
C LEU A 108 12.06 -8.75 -7.47
N LYS A 109 12.35 -8.81 -8.78
CA LYS A 109 13.07 -9.94 -9.40
C LYS A 109 14.41 -10.21 -8.74
N LYS A 110 15.20 -9.17 -8.49
CA LYS A 110 16.53 -9.26 -7.84
C LYS A 110 16.49 -9.92 -6.47
N TYR A 111 15.42 -9.71 -5.72
CA TYR A 111 15.28 -10.23 -4.35
C TYR A 111 14.35 -11.45 -4.24
N ASP A 112 13.94 -12.08 -5.34
CA ASP A 112 12.94 -13.17 -5.40
C ASP A 112 11.66 -12.79 -4.63
N ALA A 113 11.25 -11.55 -4.75
CA ALA A 113 10.06 -11.00 -4.14
C ALA A 113 8.92 -10.94 -5.16
N CYS A 114 7.69 -10.99 -4.65
CA CYS A 114 6.49 -10.80 -5.45
C CYS A 114 5.63 -9.67 -4.88
N ALA A 115 4.65 -9.22 -5.66
CA ALA A 115 3.78 -8.11 -5.27
C ALA A 115 2.37 -8.27 -5.85
N THR A 116 1.42 -7.55 -5.25
CA THR A 116 0.06 -7.35 -5.75
C THR A 116 -0.08 -5.90 -6.20
N LEU A 117 -0.56 -5.68 -7.42
CA LEU A 117 -0.86 -4.36 -7.97
C LEU A 117 -2.37 -4.12 -7.90
N TYR A 118 -2.81 -3.22 -7.04
CA TYR A 118 -4.18 -2.73 -6.99
C TYR A 118 -4.38 -1.67 -8.07
N LEU A 119 -4.97 -2.09 -9.18
CA LEU A 119 -5.03 -1.31 -10.39
C LEU A 119 -6.37 -0.59 -10.54
N VAL A 120 -6.31 0.71 -10.82
CA VAL A 120 -7.46 1.49 -11.27
C VAL A 120 -7.62 1.29 -12.78
N ILE A 121 -8.84 1.04 -13.26
CA ILE A 121 -9.10 0.78 -14.68
C ILE A 121 -8.83 2.04 -15.51
N ASP A 122 -9.55 3.12 -15.21
CA ASP A 122 -9.44 4.42 -15.90
C ASP A 122 -8.32 5.28 -15.30
N ARG A 123 -7.09 4.77 -15.39
CA ARG A 123 -5.92 5.37 -14.76
C ARG A 123 -5.28 6.52 -15.54
N HIS A 124 -5.52 6.60 -16.86
CA HIS A 124 -4.83 7.55 -17.71
C HIS A 124 -5.48 8.94 -17.73
N HIS A 125 -6.79 9.01 -17.55
CA HIS A 125 -7.58 10.25 -17.70
C HIS A 125 -8.19 10.72 -16.39
N ASN A 126 -7.92 10.03 -15.30
CA ASN A 126 -8.49 10.34 -14.00
C ASN A 126 -7.53 11.21 -13.17
N ASP A 127 -8.01 12.37 -12.76
CA ASP A 127 -7.39 13.16 -11.72
C ASP A 127 -7.90 12.62 -10.37
N TRP A 128 -7.08 11.86 -9.65
CA TRP A 128 -7.38 11.33 -8.31
C TRP A 128 -7.74 12.42 -7.29
N SER A 129 -8.15 13.58 -7.74
CA SER A 129 -8.51 14.69 -6.91
C SER A 129 -9.75 14.40 -6.11
N VAL A 130 -9.59 14.20 -4.83
CA VAL A 130 -10.70 14.10 -3.91
C VAL A 130 -10.94 15.46 -3.28
N LYS A 131 -12.17 15.95 -3.35
CA LYS A 131 -12.61 17.17 -2.65
C LYS A 131 -12.32 17.15 -1.13
N LYS A 132 -12.07 15.97 -0.55
CA LYS A 132 -11.74 15.81 0.87
C LYS A 132 -10.41 16.46 1.25
N ASN A 133 -9.44 16.50 0.36
CA ASN A 133 -8.16 17.12 0.64
C ASN A 133 -7.71 17.95 -0.57
N PRO A 134 -8.06 19.26 -0.59
CA PRO A 134 -7.66 20.15 -1.67
C PRO A 134 -6.16 20.17 -1.96
N LYS A 135 -5.33 19.79 -0.96
CA LYS A 135 -3.88 19.67 -1.14
C LYS A 135 -3.45 18.42 -1.91
N HIS A 136 -4.28 17.41 -2.02
CA HIS A 136 -4.05 16.26 -2.89
C HIS A 136 -4.40 16.57 -4.34
N ASN A 137 -5.14 17.63 -4.57
CA ASN A 137 -5.63 18.07 -5.87
C ASN A 137 -4.72 19.14 -6.50
N THR A 138 -3.42 18.96 -6.39
CA THR A 138 -2.45 19.92 -6.98
C THR A 138 -2.15 19.66 -8.45
N GLY A 139 -2.86 18.72 -9.09
CA GLY A 139 -2.56 18.26 -10.45
C GLY A 139 -1.26 17.45 -10.59
N VAL A 140 -0.48 17.33 -9.50
CA VAL A 140 0.80 16.60 -9.53
C VAL A 140 0.60 15.12 -9.80
N LEU A 141 -0.42 14.50 -9.19
CA LEU A 141 -0.71 13.07 -9.38
C LEU A 141 -1.35 12.78 -10.75
N ALA A 142 -2.12 13.71 -11.30
CA ALA A 142 -2.68 13.61 -12.64
C ALA A 142 -1.60 13.56 -13.74
N ASN A 143 -0.47 14.24 -13.48
CA ASN A 143 0.66 14.28 -14.42
C ASN A 143 1.64 13.12 -14.26
N GLU A 144 1.46 12.25 -13.26
CA GLU A 144 2.29 11.06 -13.10
C GLU A 144 1.90 10.00 -14.14
N GLU A 145 2.89 9.49 -14.84
CA GLU A 145 2.68 8.46 -15.85
C GLU A 145 2.13 7.17 -15.21
N LYS A 146 1.18 6.56 -15.94
CA LYS A 146 0.53 5.32 -15.52
C LYS A 146 0.96 4.17 -16.43
N LEU A 147 0.87 2.96 -15.91
CA LEU A 147 1.12 1.73 -16.64
C LEU A 147 0.22 1.61 -17.86
N SER A 148 0.77 1.29 -19.03
CA SER A 148 0.00 0.79 -20.16
C SER A 148 -0.47 -0.66 -19.92
N ASP A 149 -1.43 -1.12 -20.70
CA ASP A 149 -1.87 -2.52 -20.62
C ASP A 149 -0.74 -3.50 -21.00
N ASP A 150 0.13 -3.10 -21.94
CA ASP A 150 1.29 -3.91 -22.32
C ASP A 150 2.31 -4.02 -21.16
N ASN A 151 2.58 -2.93 -20.44
CA ASN A 151 3.42 -3.00 -19.24
C ASN A 151 2.84 -3.96 -18.21
N ILE A 152 1.52 -3.92 -18.00
CA ILE A 152 0.84 -4.81 -17.04
C ILE A 152 0.95 -6.27 -17.48
N LYS A 153 0.73 -6.59 -18.75
CA LYS A 153 0.91 -7.95 -19.29
C LYS A 153 2.32 -8.46 -19.04
N GLU A 154 3.35 -7.68 -19.36
CA GLU A 154 4.74 -8.06 -19.09
C GLU A 154 5.02 -8.26 -17.59
N MET A 155 4.42 -7.44 -16.71
CA MET A 155 4.53 -7.61 -15.25
C MET A 155 3.89 -8.92 -14.80
N LEU A 156 2.73 -9.29 -15.34
CA LEU A 156 2.03 -10.55 -15.05
C LEU A 156 2.81 -11.75 -15.60
N ASP A 157 3.24 -11.71 -16.86
CA ASP A 157 4.03 -12.74 -17.52
C ASP A 157 5.35 -13.04 -16.80
N SER A 158 5.90 -12.03 -16.11
CA SER A 158 7.08 -12.21 -15.28
C SER A 158 6.86 -13.12 -14.07
N GLY A 159 5.62 -13.40 -13.70
CA GLY A 159 5.25 -14.17 -12.51
C GLY A 159 5.44 -13.40 -11.18
N VAL A 160 6.01 -12.18 -11.22
CA VAL A 160 6.30 -11.36 -10.03
C VAL A 160 5.05 -10.66 -9.50
N PHE A 161 4.20 -10.15 -10.40
CA PHE A 161 2.99 -9.44 -10.03
C PHE A 161 1.73 -10.30 -10.20
N GLU A 162 0.73 -9.97 -9.40
CA GLU A 162 -0.68 -10.29 -9.63
C GLU A 162 -1.49 -8.99 -9.61
N LEU A 163 -2.73 -9.02 -10.10
CA LEU A 163 -3.64 -7.88 -10.01
C LEU A 163 -4.59 -8.00 -8.82
N GLY A 164 -4.92 -6.84 -8.25
CA GLY A 164 -6.03 -6.62 -7.35
C GLY A 164 -6.93 -5.49 -7.87
N GLY A 165 -8.19 -5.48 -7.46
CA GLY A 165 -9.15 -4.43 -7.84
C GLY A 165 -8.92 -3.15 -7.05
N HIS A 166 -9.07 -1.98 -7.74
CA HIS A 166 -9.01 -0.67 -7.10
C HIS A 166 -10.04 0.30 -7.70
N THR A 167 -11.22 -0.23 -8.03
CA THR A 167 -12.32 0.43 -8.72
C THR A 167 -12.02 0.80 -10.19
N ILE A 168 -13.03 1.31 -10.89
CA ILE A 168 -12.89 1.75 -12.27
C ILE A 168 -12.28 3.14 -12.33
N THR A 169 -12.85 4.11 -11.60
CA THR A 169 -12.51 5.54 -11.70
C THR A 169 -11.86 6.12 -10.45
N HIS A 170 -11.58 5.31 -9.42
CA HIS A 170 -11.05 5.74 -8.12
C HIS A 170 -11.94 6.77 -7.40
N PRO A 171 -13.26 6.51 -7.23
CA PRO A 171 -14.19 7.48 -6.68
C PRO A 171 -14.02 7.65 -5.16
N TYR A 172 -14.59 8.74 -4.63
CA TYR A 172 -14.76 8.91 -3.20
C TYR A 172 -16.00 8.14 -2.73
N LEU A 173 -15.85 6.88 -2.36
CA LEU A 173 -16.93 5.94 -2.06
C LEU A 173 -18.03 6.49 -1.13
N PRO A 174 -17.74 7.20 -0.01
CA PRO A 174 -18.80 7.70 0.85
C PRO A 174 -19.83 8.61 0.18
N ASN A 175 -19.45 9.28 -0.90
CA ASN A 175 -20.34 10.20 -1.64
C ASN A 175 -20.87 9.60 -2.95
N THR A 176 -20.49 8.36 -3.27
CA THR A 176 -20.89 7.67 -4.50
C THR A 176 -22.25 6.98 -4.24
N PRO A 177 -23.25 7.10 -5.13
CA PRO A 177 -24.50 6.35 -5.04
C PRO A 177 -24.28 4.84 -4.98
N ILE A 178 -25.16 4.10 -4.31
CA ILE A 178 -24.98 2.67 -4.04
C ILE A 178 -24.83 1.82 -5.32
N GLU A 179 -25.58 2.10 -6.35
CA GLU A 179 -25.51 1.36 -7.61
C GLU A 179 -24.20 1.65 -8.36
N ASP A 180 -23.74 2.90 -8.31
CA ASP A 180 -22.44 3.29 -8.87
C ASP A 180 -21.29 2.64 -8.09
N LYS A 181 -21.38 2.55 -6.74
CA LYS A 181 -20.42 1.82 -5.91
C LYS A 181 -20.30 0.36 -6.32
N LYS A 182 -21.44 -0.33 -6.46
CA LYS A 182 -21.47 -1.73 -6.89
C LYS A 182 -20.80 -1.89 -8.25
N TYR A 183 -21.13 -1.02 -9.20
CA TYR A 183 -20.51 -1.00 -10.50
C TYR A 183 -19.00 -0.79 -10.42
N GLU A 184 -18.56 0.26 -9.73
CA GLU A 184 -17.14 0.59 -9.53
C GLU A 184 -16.33 -0.53 -8.88
N MET A 185 -16.90 -1.19 -7.89
CA MET A 185 -16.18 -2.17 -7.06
C MET A 185 -16.24 -3.59 -7.63
N ILE A 186 -17.37 -3.99 -8.26
CA ILE A 186 -17.54 -5.34 -8.78
C ILE A 186 -17.06 -5.43 -10.23
N GLU A 187 -17.48 -4.49 -11.08
CA GLU A 187 -17.10 -4.54 -12.50
C GLU A 187 -15.62 -4.32 -12.72
N CYS A 188 -14.91 -3.62 -11.81
CA CYS A 188 -13.45 -3.51 -11.94
C CYS A 188 -12.78 -4.90 -11.95
N LYS A 189 -13.29 -5.87 -11.19
CA LYS A 189 -12.78 -7.25 -11.21
C LYS A 189 -13.02 -7.90 -12.56
N ASN A 190 -14.25 -7.86 -13.07
CA ASN A 190 -14.64 -8.47 -14.33
C ASN A 190 -13.81 -7.91 -15.51
N ILE A 191 -13.64 -6.59 -15.53
CA ILE A 191 -12.83 -5.90 -16.54
C ILE A 191 -11.36 -6.35 -16.47
N LEU A 192 -10.76 -6.38 -15.27
CA LEU A 192 -9.37 -6.79 -15.09
C LEU A 192 -9.17 -8.26 -15.49
N GLU A 193 -10.04 -9.15 -15.04
CA GLU A 193 -9.97 -10.58 -15.36
C GLU A 193 -10.11 -10.85 -16.86
N THR A 194 -11.03 -10.12 -17.53
CA THR A 194 -11.24 -10.27 -18.98
C THR A 194 -10.10 -9.65 -19.79
N THR A 195 -9.60 -8.46 -19.39
CA THR A 195 -8.57 -7.74 -20.14
C THR A 195 -7.21 -8.43 -20.08
N PHE A 196 -6.89 -9.01 -18.93
CA PHE A 196 -5.55 -9.54 -18.65
C PHE A 196 -5.51 -11.08 -18.53
N ASP A 197 -6.63 -11.77 -18.75
CA ASP A 197 -6.76 -13.24 -18.61
C ASP A 197 -6.13 -13.74 -17.30
N THR A 198 -6.50 -13.12 -16.18
CA THR A 198 -5.93 -13.41 -14.87
C THR A 198 -6.99 -13.39 -13.78
N LYS A 199 -6.77 -14.13 -12.69
CA LYS A 199 -7.66 -14.11 -11.52
C LYS A 199 -7.36 -12.88 -10.64
N VAL A 200 -8.40 -12.17 -10.22
CA VAL A 200 -8.34 -11.04 -9.30
C VAL A 200 -9.08 -11.38 -8.00
N SER A 201 -8.34 -11.66 -6.92
CA SER A 201 -8.89 -12.18 -5.67
C SER A 201 -8.97 -11.16 -4.54
N SER A 202 -8.29 -10.02 -4.65
CA SER A 202 -8.23 -9.02 -3.60
C SER A 202 -8.58 -7.62 -4.09
N PHE A 203 -9.04 -6.77 -3.16
CA PHE A 203 -9.50 -5.40 -3.43
C PHE A 203 -8.80 -4.39 -2.52
N ALA A 204 -8.59 -3.16 -2.99
CA ALA A 204 -8.17 -2.03 -2.15
C ALA A 204 -9.21 -0.91 -2.22
N TYR A 205 -9.63 -0.38 -1.07
CA TYR A 205 -10.56 0.75 -1.03
C TYR A 205 -9.85 2.03 -1.42
N PRO A 206 -10.38 2.81 -2.41
CA PRO A 206 -9.83 4.11 -2.79
C PRO A 206 -9.62 5.03 -1.59
N PHE A 207 -8.44 5.65 -1.50
CA PHE A 207 -8.00 6.50 -0.37
C PHE A 207 -7.99 5.78 1.00
N GLY A 208 -8.34 4.50 1.06
CA GLY A 208 -8.63 3.76 2.28
C GLY A 208 -9.85 4.28 3.03
N ILE A 209 -10.75 4.95 2.34
CA ILE A 209 -11.97 5.53 2.91
C ILE A 209 -13.15 4.66 2.47
N TYR A 210 -13.81 4.08 3.43
CA TYR A 210 -14.93 3.17 3.22
C TYR A 210 -15.91 3.26 4.38
N ASN A 211 -17.13 2.79 4.17
CA ASN A 211 -18.15 2.63 5.20
C ASN A 211 -18.60 1.16 5.28
N THR A 212 -19.58 0.85 6.13
CA THR A 212 -20.08 -0.51 6.32
C THR A 212 -20.69 -1.08 5.04
N GLU A 213 -21.43 -0.27 4.29
CA GLU A 213 -22.05 -0.65 3.02
C GLU A 213 -21.00 -1.06 1.97
N ASP A 214 -19.87 -0.32 1.88
CA ASP A 214 -18.76 -0.65 0.98
C ASP A 214 -18.14 -2.01 1.32
N VAL A 215 -18.02 -2.31 2.62
CA VAL A 215 -17.54 -3.61 3.09
C VAL A 215 -18.52 -4.71 2.72
N GLU A 216 -19.84 -4.50 2.94
CA GLU A 216 -20.88 -5.47 2.58
C GLU A 216 -20.91 -5.77 1.07
N ILE A 217 -20.68 -4.78 0.21
CA ILE A 217 -20.56 -4.98 -1.23
C ILE A 217 -19.41 -5.95 -1.55
N ILE A 218 -18.24 -5.74 -0.95
CA ILE A 218 -17.07 -6.60 -1.20
C ILE A 218 -17.25 -7.98 -0.55
N GLU A 219 -17.81 -8.08 0.65
CA GLU A 219 -18.09 -9.36 1.32
C GLU A 219 -19.07 -10.23 0.52
N ASN A 220 -20.06 -9.62 -0.15
CA ASN A 220 -21.03 -10.31 -0.99
C ASN A 220 -20.55 -10.50 -2.45
N SER A 221 -19.33 -10.08 -2.76
CA SER A 221 -18.71 -10.26 -4.08
C SER A 221 -17.86 -11.53 -4.13
N SER A 222 -17.21 -11.75 -5.26
CA SER A 222 -16.25 -12.86 -5.43
C SER A 222 -14.81 -12.52 -5.04
N PHE A 223 -14.56 -11.38 -4.37
CA PHE A 223 -13.26 -11.11 -3.74
C PHE A 223 -13.07 -11.96 -2.49
N GLU A 224 -11.84 -12.37 -2.24
CA GLU A 224 -11.47 -13.18 -1.07
C GLU A 224 -10.94 -12.32 0.09
N SER A 225 -10.49 -11.10 -0.21
CA SER A 225 -9.99 -10.15 0.80
C SER A 225 -10.02 -8.71 0.30
N ALA A 226 -10.00 -7.75 1.26
CA ALA A 226 -9.79 -6.34 0.93
C ALA A 226 -8.86 -5.65 1.93
N VAL A 227 -8.07 -4.70 1.42
CA VAL A 227 -7.10 -3.94 2.19
C VAL A 227 -7.54 -2.49 2.36
N THR A 228 -7.17 -1.91 3.49
CA THR A 228 -7.43 -0.51 3.85
C THR A 228 -6.12 0.28 3.95
N THR A 229 -6.20 1.57 4.29
CA THR A 229 -5.04 2.38 4.65
C THR A 229 -4.84 2.48 6.17
N ASP A 230 -5.66 1.78 6.97
CA ASP A 230 -5.50 1.71 8.40
C ASP A 230 -4.15 1.09 8.76
N GLU A 231 -3.37 1.78 9.60
CA GLU A 231 -2.05 1.28 9.98
C GLU A 231 -2.16 0.08 10.93
N GLY A 232 -1.42 -0.98 10.62
CA GLY A 232 -1.37 -2.17 11.45
C GLY A 232 -0.85 -3.39 10.72
N VAL A 233 -0.94 -4.53 11.40
CA VAL A 233 -0.69 -5.85 10.83
C VAL A 233 -2.01 -6.50 10.43
N ALA A 234 -1.98 -7.38 9.44
CA ALA A 234 -3.18 -8.05 8.96
C ALA A 234 -3.86 -8.87 10.08
N ASN A 235 -5.18 -8.88 10.06
CA ASN A 235 -5.99 -9.72 10.94
C ASN A 235 -6.94 -10.56 10.10
N SER A 236 -6.73 -11.87 10.07
CA SER A 236 -7.55 -12.81 9.30
C SER A 236 -9.02 -12.86 9.73
N ASN A 237 -9.35 -12.42 10.95
CA ASN A 237 -10.73 -12.33 11.41
C ASN A 237 -11.53 -11.20 10.73
N THR A 238 -10.85 -10.33 9.99
CA THR A 238 -11.47 -9.21 9.25
C THR A 238 -10.91 -9.17 7.83
N PRO A 239 -11.14 -10.20 7.00
CA PRO A 239 -10.47 -10.37 5.70
C PRO A 239 -10.78 -9.22 4.72
N PHE A 240 -11.91 -8.54 4.87
CA PHE A 240 -12.30 -7.41 4.04
C PHE A 240 -11.97 -6.03 4.63
N LYS A 241 -11.20 -6.01 5.73
CA LYS A 241 -10.66 -4.80 6.38
C LYS A 241 -9.22 -5.00 6.84
N LEU A 242 -8.40 -5.59 5.98
CA LEU A 242 -7.00 -5.88 6.31
C LEU A 242 -6.19 -4.58 6.43
N LYS A 243 -5.55 -4.41 7.56
CA LYS A 243 -4.66 -3.27 7.81
C LYS A 243 -3.36 -3.41 7.05
N ARG A 244 -2.81 -2.28 6.62
CA ARG A 244 -1.53 -2.22 5.92
C ARG A 244 -0.49 -1.40 6.67
N ILE A 245 0.76 -1.65 6.37
CA ILE A 245 1.90 -0.87 6.83
C ILE A 245 2.31 0.09 5.71
N LYS A 246 2.14 1.37 5.96
CA LYS A 246 2.49 2.41 4.99
C LYS A 246 4.00 2.48 4.78
N ALA A 247 4.46 2.27 3.56
CA ALA A 247 5.79 2.61 3.12
C ALA A 247 5.81 4.08 2.67
N SER A 248 6.53 4.93 3.37
CA SER A 248 6.50 6.37 3.13
C SER A 248 7.86 6.91 2.74
N GLY A 249 7.92 7.70 1.68
CA GLY A 249 9.13 8.44 1.29
C GLY A 249 9.58 9.51 2.29
N LYS A 250 8.77 9.79 3.31
CA LYS A 250 9.15 10.66 4.45
C LYS A 250 9.88 9.90 5.55
N ASP A 251 9.85 8.56 5.52
CA ASP A 251 10.46 7.72 6.53
C ASP A 251 11.93 7.44 6.17
N ASN A 252 12.79 7.45 7.18
CA ASN A 252 14.11 6.87 7.08
C ASN A 252 14.04 5.35 7.34
N PHE A 253 15.14 4.66 7.13
CA PHE A 253 15.19 3.21 7.29
C PHE A 253 14.93 2.73 8.74
N PHE A 254 15.23 3.53 9.72
CA PHE A 254 14.89 3.22 11.11
C PHE A 254 13.37 3.24 11.35
N ALA A 255 12.69 4.26 10.84
CA ALA A 255 11.23 4.35 10.90
C ALA A 255 10.55 3.17 10.18
N PHE A 256 11.05 2.79 8.99
CA PHE A 256 10.60 1.60 8.28
C PHE A 256 10.70 0.33 9.15
N LYS A 257 11.88 0.08 9.74
CA LYS A 257 12.06 -1.09 10.62
C LYS A 257 11.08 -1.10 11.81
N LEU A 258 10.79 0.07 12.37
CA LEU A 258 9.81 0.18 13.45
C LEU A 258 8.39 -0.14 12.98
N ARG A 259 8.00 0.34 11.78
CA ARG A 259 6.70 0.00 11.19
C ARG A 259 6.55 -1.50 10.97
N VAL A 260 7.54 -2.15 10.36
CA VAL A 260 7.52 -3.60 10.15
C VAL A 260 7.42 -4.35 11.48
N LYS A 261 8.14 -3.88 12.50
CA LYS A 261 8.18 -4.53 13.82
C LYS A 261 6.88 -4.38 14.61
N LYS A 262 6.18 -3.25 14.50
CA LYS A 262 5.02 -2.91 15.34
C LYS A 262 3.70 -2.80 14.59
N GLY A 263 3.73 -2.63 13.27
CA GLY A 263 2.58 -2.32 12.43
C GLY A 263 2.36 -0.83 12.18
N PHE A 264 3.04 0.06 12.91
CA PHE A 264 2.94 1.51 12.76
C PHE A 264 4.24 2.22 13.18
N ARG A 265 4.38 3.51 12.84
CA ARG A 265 5.59 4.25 13.20
C ARG A 265 5.54 4.81 14.63
N GLY A 266 4.49 5.56 14.95
CA GLY A 266 4.33 6.29 16.19
C GLY A 266 3.00 7.03 16.21
N PHE A 267 2.82 7.89 17.21
CA PHE A 267 1.55 8.59 17.47
C PHE A 267 1.46 9.96 16.78
N ILE A 268 2.60 10.48 16.28
CA ILE A 268 2.68 11.76 15.55
C ILE A 268 3.51 11.64 14.27
#